data_19e59a61fd9e0be4bb128f9b8065c06e
#
_entry.id   19e59a61fd9e0be4bb128f9b8065c06e
#
_cell.length_a   1.000
_cell.length_b   1.000
_cell.length_c   1.000
_cell.angle_alpha   90.00
_cell.angle_beta   90.00
_cell.angle_gamma   90.00
#
_symmetry.space_group_name_H-M   'P 1'
#
loop_
_entity.id
_entity.type
_entity.pdbx_description
1 polymer ?
#
loop_
_entity_poly.entity_id
_entity_poly.type
_entity_poly.pdbx_seq_one_letter_code
_entity_poly.pdbx_strand_id
1 'polypeptide(L)'
;CDDAFSNGAVFAIIKAKKDMNANKLKDNTLGVSNPEKALAKLAQVTLKNFTGPVIGITGSNGKTTTKNILSAGIKNSFSTFKNFNNEIGLPLCALMLDLKNEAAIFEMGAAKKGDIHFLSKIIQPDIGIITHIGHSHLLGLNSLKGVLEVKSELIHNIKNNGTAIVPNG
;
A
#
# COMPACT_ATOMS: atom_id res chain seq x y z
N CYS A 1 -15.72 18.90 2.86
CA CYS A 1 -16.52 17.86 3.56
C CYS A 1 -17.94 17.80 3.02
N ASP A 2 -18.60 18.96 2.80
CA ASP A 2 -20.01 18.99 2.39
C ASP A 2 -20.25 18.25 1.09
N ASP A 3 -19.37 18.40 0.11
CA ASP A 3 -19.41 17.68 -1.14
C ASP A 3 -19.30 16.15 -0.94
N ALA A 4 -18.42 15.68 -0.05
CA ALA A 4 -18.31 14.26 0.26
C ALA A 4 -19.60 13.72 0.90
N PHE A 5 -20.18 14.44 1.84
CA PHE A 5 -21.45 14.04 2.47
C PHE A 5 -22.63 14.07 1.50
N SER A 6 -22.68 15.06 0.60
CA SER A 6 -23.67 15.13 -0.47
C SER A 6 -23.55 13.95 -1.46
N ASN A 7 -22.37 13.37 -1.59
CA ASN A 7 -22.11 12.18 -2.39
C ASN A 7 -22.17 10.86 -1.57
N GLY A 8 -22.76 10.89 -0.37
CA GLY A 8 -23.07 9.68 0.41
C GLY A 8 -22.00 9.26 1.41
N ALA A 9 -20.96 10.08 1.66
CA ALA A 9 -20.03 9.78 2.73
C ALA A 9 -20.73 9.87 4.10
N VAL A 10 -20.60 8.84 4.92
CA VAL A 10 -21.19 8.80 6.27
C VAL A 10 -20.21 9.33 7.32
N PHE A 11 -18.92 9.36 7.01
CA PHE A 11 -17.85 9.84 7.88
C PHE A 11 -16.75 10.49 7.07
N ALA A 12 -16.08 11.51 7.61
CA ALA A 12 -14.98 12.20 6.96
C ALA A 12 -13.76 12.32 7.88
N ILE A 13 -12.58 12.04 7.33
CA ILE A 13 -11.29 12.33 7.97
C ILE A 13 -10.66 13.52 7.26
N ILE A 14 -10.37 14.58 7.99
CA ILE A 14 -9.85 15.83 7.43
C ILE A 14 -8.56 16.26 8.11
N LYS A 15 -7.79 17.08 7.41
CA LYS A 15 -6.61 17.72 8.03
C LYS A 15 -7.08 18.78 9.02
N ALA A 16 -6.77 18.59 10.29
CA ALA A 16 -7.01 19.59 11.33
C ALA A 16 -6.11 20.82 11.08
N LYS A 17 -6.69 22.02 11.13
CA LYS A 17 -5.94 23.29 11.18
C LYS A 17 -5.56 23.56 12.63
N LYS A 18 -4.42 24.25 12.86
CA LYS A 18 -3.92 24.58 14.22
C LYS A 18 -4.95 25.28 15.11
N ASP A 19 -5.83 26.07 14.52
CA ASP A 19 -6.85 26.86 15.22
C ASP A 19 -8.26 26.29 15.04
N MET A 20 -8.38 25.03 14.61
CA MET A 20 -9.68 24.39 14.40
C MET A 20 -10.27 24.02 15.75
N ASN A 21 -11.31 24.74 16.15
CA ASN A 21 -12.09 24.40 17.33
C ASN A 21 -12.83 23.07 17.10
N ALA A 22 -12.56 22.05 17.91
CA ALA A 22 -13.18 20.73 17.80
C ALA A 22 -14.71 20.82 17.79
N ASN A 23 -15.29 21.81 18.49
CA ASN A 23 -16.74 22.05 18.55
C ASN A 23 -17.35 22.57 17.23
N LYS A 24 -16.50 22.88 16.21
CA LYS A 24 -16.96 23.27 14.86
C LYS A 24 -16.92 22.12 13.86
N LEU A 25 -16.43 20.96 14.25
CA LEU A 25 -16.49 19.76 13.39
C LEU A 25 -17.92 19.17 13.47
N LYS A 26 -18.42 18.69 12.35
CA LYS A 26 -19.64 17.88 12.34
C LYS A 26 -19.40 16.60 13.11
N ASP A 27 -20.40 16.05 13.78
CA ASP A 27 -20.31 14.85 14.62
C ASP A 27 -19.69 13.63 13.92
N ASN A 28 -19.81 13.57 12.59
CA ASN A 28 -19.27 12.51 11.75
C ASN A 28 -17.95 12.90 11.05
N THR A 29 -17.17 13.84 11.63
CA THR A 29 -15.90 14.32 11.07
C THR A 29 -14.78 14.21 12.09
N LEU A 30 -13.67 13.55 11.71
CA LEU A 30 -12.46 13.45 12.52
C LEU A 30 -11.36 14.35 11.96
N GLY A 31 -10.90 15.31 12.77
CA GLY A 31 -9.73 16.13 12.47
C GLY A 31 -8.43 15.41 12.86
N VAL A 32 -7.52 15.25 11.90
CA VAL A 32 -6.21 14.62 12.13
C VAL A 32 -5.09 15.53 11.61
N SER A 33 -3.88 15.42 12.16
CA SER A 33 -2.72 16.20 11.69
C SER A 33 -2.29 15.83 10.26
N ASN A 34 -2.44 14.55 9.89
CA ASN A 34 -2.10 14.03 8.56
C ASN A 34 -3.09 12.94 8.14
N PRO A 35 -4.01 13.23 7.20
CA PRO A 35 -5.02 12.27 6.72
C PRO A 35 -4.41 11.03 6.04
N GLU A 36 -3.31 11.18 5.31
CA GLU A 36 -2.63 10.05 4.64
C GLU A 36 -2.07 9.05 5.66
N LYS A 37 -1.44 9.56 6.74
CA LYS A 37 -0.99 8.70 7.84
C LYS A 37 -2.16 8.05 8.59
N ALA A 38 -3.27 8.74 8.73
CA ALA A 38 -4.47 8.19 9.33
C ALA A 38 -5.05 7.06 8.47
N LEU A 39 -5.12 7.25 7.15
CA LEU A 39 -5.54 6.25 6.18
C LEU A 39 -4.62 5.01 6.23
N ALA A 40 -3.29 5.22 6.22
CA ALA A 40 -2.31 4.15 6.37
C ALA A 40 -2.49 3.37 7.69
N LYS A 41 -2.82 4.06 8.79
CA LYS A 41 -3.07 3.43 10.09
C LYS A 41 -4.34 2.57 10.09
N LEU A 42 -5.41 3.03 9.46
CA LEU A 42 -6.64 2.24 9.28
C LEU A 42 -6.34 0.97 8.48
N ALA A 43 -5.62 1.08 7.36
CA ALA A 43 -5.19 -0.07 6.57
C ALA A 43 -4.37 -1.08 7.38
N GLN A 44 -3.44 -0.60 8.22
CA GLN A 44 -2.68 -1.47 9.12
C GLN A 44 -3.57 -2.22 10.12
N VAL A 45 -4.61 -1.59 10.65
CA VAL A 45 -5.57 -2.24 11.56
C VAL A 45 -6.35 -3.33 10.84
N THR A 46 -6.81 -3.08 9.62
CA THR A 46 -7.47 -4.10 8.79
C THR A 46 -6.56 -5.30 8.56
N LEU A 47 -5.33 -5.05 8.13
CA LEU A 47 -4.36 -6.11 7.83
C LEU A 47 -3.91 -6.91 9.07
N LYS A 48 -3.92 -6.31 10.26
CA LYS A 48 -3.66 -7.05 11.52
C LYS A 48 -4.70 -8.10 11.84
N ASN A 49 -5.92 -7.91 11.38
CA ASN A 49 -7.02 -8.86 11.57
C ASN A 49 -7.09 -9.90 10.44
N PHE A 50 -6.31 -9.73 9.39
CA PHE A 50 -6.22 -10.68 8.30
C PHE A 50 -5.26 -11.82 8.65
N THR A 51 -5.70 -13.06 8.46
CA THR A 51 -4.95 -14.26 8.85
C THR A 51 -4.29 -14.97 7.67
N GLY A 52 -4.67 -14.64 6.44
CA GLY A 52 -4.04 -15.17 5.24
C GLY A 52 -2.66 -14.54 4.96
N PRO A 53 -1.85 -15.12 4.08
CA PRO A 53 -0.57 -14.56 3.67
C PRO A 53 -0.75 -13.23 2.93
N VAL A 54 0.07 -12.26 3.28
CA VAL A 54 0.18 -10.97 2.61
C VAL A 54 1.39 -11.00 1.68
N ILE A 55 1.16 -10.73 0.40
CA ILE A 55 2.18 -10.74 -0.65
C ILE A 55 2.40 -9.31 -1.13
N GLY A 56 3.62 -8.80 -1.03
CA GLY A 56 4.02 -7.50 -1.55
C GLY A 56 4.84 -7.63 -2.81
N ILE A 57 4.48 -6.92 -3.88
CA ILE A 57 5.15 -6.99 -5.18
C ILE A 57 5.65 -5.62 -5.59
N THR A 58 6.94 -5.51 -5.92
CA THR A 58 7.52 -4.33 -6.56
C THR A 58 8.43 -4.72 -7.71
N GLY A 59 8.94 -3.75 -8.45
CA GLY A 59 9.85 -3.96 -9.57
C GLY A 59 9.71 -2.87 -10.63
N SER A 60 10.66 -2.82 -11.55
CA SER A 60 10.61 -1.88 -12.69
C SER A 60 9.52 -2.28 -13.68
N ASN A 61 9.46 -3.56 -14.03
CA ASN A 61 8.49 -4.15 -14.94
C ASN A 61 7.91 -5.44 -14.33
N GLY A 62 6.79 -5.92 -14.87
CA GLY A 62 6.22 -7.22 -14.51
C GLY A 62 5.37 -7.25 -13.21
N LYS A 63 5.27 -6.16 -12.45
CA LYS A 63 4.47 -6.11 -11.21
C LYS A 63 3.02 -6.56 -11.41
N THR A 64 2.31 -5.91 -12.31
CA THR A 64 0.89 -6.17 -12.59
C THR A 64 0.68 -7.57 -13.18
N THR A 65 1.58 -8.02 -14.04
CA THR A 65 1.55 -9.38 -14.60
C THR A 65 1.70 -10.42 -13.50
N THR A 66 2.71 -10.28 -12.63
CA THR A 66 2.93 -11.18 -11.49
C THR A 66 1.74 -11.18 -10.53
N LYS A 67 1.20 -10.00 -10.20
CA LYS A 67 -0.01 -9.86 -9.40
C LYS A 67 -1.19 -10.64 -10.01
N ASN A 68 -1.42 -10.48 -11.31
CA ASN A 68 -2.53 -11.14 -12.00
C ASN A 68 -2.35 -12.67 -12.05
N ILE A 69 -1.13 -13.16 -12.29
CA ILE A 69 -0.82 -14.59 -12.27
C ILE A 69 -1.09 -15.18 -10.89
N LEU A 70 -0.58 -14.55 -9.83
CA LEU A 70 -0.81 -15.00 -8.47
C LEU A 70 -2.29 -14.97 -8.09
N SER A 71 -3.00 -13.90 -8.47
CA SER A 71 -4.42 -13.77 -8.20
C SER A 71 -5.26 -14.81 -8.95
N ALA A 72 -4.85 -15.24 -10.13
CA ALA A 72 -5.50 -16.31 -10.88
C ALA A 72 -5.19 -17.69 -10.29
N GLY A 73 -4.00 -17.89 -9.72
CA GLY A 73 -3.56 -19.16 -9.13
C GLY A 73 -4.02 -19.41 -7.71
N ILE A 74 -4.35 -18.37 -6.95
CA ILE A 74 -4.81 -18.49 -5.56
C ILE A 74 -6.32 -18.23 -5.51
N LYS A 75 -7.07 -19.27 -5.16
CA LYS A 75 -8.52 -19.19 -5.06
C LYS A 75 -8.92 -18.14 -4.01
N ASN A 76 -9.97 -17.37 -4.31
CA ASN A 76 -10.48 -16.33 -3.41
C ASN A 76 -9.41 -15.36 -2.87
N SER A 77 -8.42 -14.98 -3.71
CA SER A 77 -7.43 -13.98 -3.32
C SER A 77 -7.95 -12.56 -3.53
N PHE A 78 -7.52 -11.64 -2.64
CA PHE A 78 -7.62 -10.21 -2.85
C PHE A 78 -6.38 -9.71 -3.61
N SER A 79 -6.54 -8.77 -4.53
CA SER A 79 -5.40 -8.13 -5.18
C SER A 79 -5.63 -6.64 -5.43
N THR A 80 -4.53 -5.87 -5.44
CA THR A 80 -4.56 -4.43 -5.75
C THR A 80 -5.38 -4.14 -6.99
N PHE A 81 -6.38 -3.27 -6.83
CA PHE A 81 -7.27 -2.86 -7.89
C PHE A 81 -6.63 -1.78 -8.76
N LYS A 82 -6.70 -1.92 -10.09
CA LYS A 82 -6.13 -0.95 -11.06
C LYS A 82 -4.69 -0.57 -10.69
N ASN A 83 -4.43 0.74 -10.62
CA ASN A 83 -3.15 1.37 -10.30
C ASN A 83 -3.08 1.89 -8.84
N PHE A 84 -3.86 1.33 -7.92
CA PHE A 84 -3.89 1.72 -6.50
C PHE A 84 -2.65 1.19 -5.76
N ASN A 85 -1.47 1.59 -6.22
CA ASN A 85 -0.17 1.09 -5.80
C ASN A 85 0.73 2.16 -5.17
N ASN A 86 0.14 3.30 -4.76
CA ASN A 86 0.81 4.45 -4.14
C ASN A 86 0.31 4.68 -2.69
N GLU A 87 0.78 5.77 -2.07
CA GLU A 87 0.53 6.14 -0.67
C GLU A 87 -0.94 6.35 -0.29
N ILE A 88 -1.81 6.55 -1.27
CA ILE A 88 -3.27 6.67 -1.07
C ILE A 88 -3.97 5.39 -1.54
N GLY A 89 -3.63 4.93 -2.73
CA GLY A 89 -4.31 3.80 -3.37
C GLY A 89 -4.13 2.49 -2.63
N LEU A 90 -2.92 2.16 -2.20
CA LEU A 90 -2.65 0.91 -1.49
C LEU A 90 -3.41 0.82 -0.16
N PRO A 91 -3.41 1.86 0.72
CA PRO A 91 -4.23 1.82 1.92
C PRO A 91 -5.73 1.69 1.64
N LEU A 92 -6.25 2.37 0.61
CA LEU A 92 -7.65 2.23 0.20
C LEU A 92 -7.96 0.79 -0.23
N CYS A 93 -7.10 0.17 -1.02
CA CYS A 93 -7.23 -1.25 -1.36
C CYS A 93 -7.23 -2.14 -0.12
N ALA A 94 -6.33 -1.91 0.82
CA ALA A 94 -6.26 -2.70 2.05
C ALA A 94 -7.55 -2.62 2.89
N LEU A 95 -8.24 -1.47 2.87
CA LEU A 95 -9.54 -1.30 3.53
C LEU A 95 -10.69 -2.05 2.83
N MET A 96 -10.51 -2.43 1.57
CA MET A 96 -11.49 -3.22 0.80
C MET A 96 -11.28 -4.74 0.95
N LEU A 97 -10.23 -5.16 1.66
CA LEU A 97 -9.92 -6.57 1.88
C LEU A 97 -11.02 -7.25 2.70
N ASP A 98 -11.57 -8.33 2.15
CA ASP A 98 -12.40 -9.24 2.95
C ASP A 98 -11.49 -10.16 3.78
N LEU A 99 -11.70 -10.19 5.09
CA LEU A 99 -10.92 -11.04 6.00
C LEU A 99 -11.08 -12.55 5.72
N LYS A 100 -12.06 -12.93 4.89
CA LYS A 100 -12.26 -14.30 4.39
C LYS A 100 -11.44 -14.64 3.16
N ASN A 101 -10.72 -13.68 2.57
CA ASN A 101 -9.83 -13.98 1.46
C ASN A 101 -8.71 -14.95 1.90
N GLU A 102 -8.27 -15.83 1.01
CA GLU A 102 -7.21 -16.80 1.28
C GLU A 102 -5.81 -16.17 1.21
N ALA A 103 -5.64 -15.10 0.43
CA ALA A 103 -4.41 -14.32 0.34
C ALA A 103 -4.71 -12.87 -0.02
N ALA A 104 -3.79 -11.96 0.34
CA ALA A 104 -3.83 -10.56 -0.05
C ALA A 104 -2.57 -10.18 -0.83
N ILE A 105 -2.74 -9.71 -2.07
CA ILE A 105 -1.65 -9.44 -3.02
C ILE A 105 -1.60 -7.94 -3.32
N PHE A 106 -0.55 -7.27 -2.87
CA PHE A 106 -0.37 -5.83 -3.03
C PHE A 106 0.75 -5.49 -4.00
N GLU A 107 0.39 -4.78 -5.08
CA GLU A 107 1.35 -4.15 -5.98
C GLU A 107 1.81 -2.82 -5.40
N MET A 108 3.12 -2.54 -5.41
CA MET A 108 3.71 -1.31 -4.90
C MET A 108 4.51 -0.59 -5.99
N GLY A 109 4.09 0.65 -6.28
CA GLY A 109 4.79 1.60 -7.13
C GLY A 109 5.78 2.45 -6.33
N ALA A 110 6.79 3.00 -6.98
CA ALA A 110 7.68 3.99 -6.40
C ALA A 110 8.12 5.01 -7.44
N ALA A 111 8.11 6.27 -7.06
CA ALA A 111 8.69 7.37 -7.80
C ALA A 111 10.00 7.88 -7.16
N LYS A 112 10.19 7.70 -5.87
CA LYS A 112 11.34 8.18 -5.09
C LYS A 112 11.72 7.21 -3.96
N LYS A 113 12.87 7.44 -3.35
CA LYS A 113 13.34 6.74 -2.16
C LYS A 113 12.36 6.92 -1.00
N GLY A 114 12.09 5.83 -0.27
CA GLY A 114 11.15 5.78 0.84
C GLY A 114 9.74 5.37 0.46
N ASP A 115 9.36 5.38 -0.82
CA ASP A 115 8.00 5.01 -1.24
C ASP A 115 7.71 3.54 -0.95
N ILE A 116 8.59 2.64 -1.35
CA ILE A 116 8.42 1.20 -1.09
C ILE A 116 8.51 0.91 0.41
N HIS A 117 9.40 1.57 1.14
CA HIS A 117 9.46 1.44 2.59
C HIS A 117 8.13 1.82 3.25
N PHE A 118 7.55 2.94 2.85
CA PHE A 118 6.26 3.39 3.39
C PHE A 118 5.15 2.38 3.11
N LEU A 119 5.03 1.93 1.85
CA LEU A 119 3.98 1.00 1.42
C LEU A 119 4.15 -0.38 2.08
N SER A 120 5.36 -0.93 2.07
CA SER A 120 5.65 -2.23 2.66
C SER A 120 5.49 -2.23 4.19
N LYS A 121 5.76 -1.10 4.86
CA LYS A 121 5.50 -0.93 6.28
C LYS A 121 4.00 -0.94 6.63
N ILE A 122 3.13 -0.56 5.71
CA ILE A 122 1.68 -0.66 5.89
C ILE A 122 1.25 -2.12 5.85
N ILE A 123 1.69 -2.86 4.83
CA ILE A 123 1.22 -4.23 4.59
C ILE A 123 1.97 -5.28 5.40
N GLN A 124 3.22 -5.04 5.79
CA GLN A 124 4.10 -5.98 6.48
C GLN A 124 4.00 -7.39 5.86
N PRO A 125 4.53 -7.59 4.63
CA PRO A 125 4.25 -8.80 3.88
C PRO A 125 4.91 -10.04 4.48
N ASP A 126 4.26 -11.18 4.32
CA ASP A 126 4.83 -12.50 4.57
C ASP A 126 5.77 -12.90 3.42
N ILE A 127 5.42 -12.49 2.18
CA ILE A 127 6.20 -12.74 0.98
C ILE A 127 6.44 -11.43 0.25
N GLY A 128 7.70 -11.08 0.03
CA GLY A 128 8.10 -9.91 -0.78
C GLY A 128 8.67 -10.34 -2.12
N ILE A 129 8.15 -9.82 -3.22
CA ILE A 129 8.59 -10.15 -4.58
C ILE A 129 9.14 -8.90 -5.26
N ILE A 130 10.39 -8.97 -5.72
CA ILE A 130 10.99 -7.99 -6.63
C ILE A 130 11.05 -8.64 -8.01
N THR A 131 10.23 -8.17 -8.95
CA THR A 131 10.08 -8.83 -10.26
C THR A 131 11.27 -8.58 -11.18
N HIS A 132 11.73 -7.35 -11.24
CA HIS A 132 12.82 -6.93 -12.12
C HIS A 132 13.42 -5.60 -11.67
N ILE A 133 14.73 -5.46 -11.82
CA ILE A 133 15.48 -4.20 -11.63
C ILE A 133 15.95 -3.71 -13.00
N GLY A 134 15.41 -2.60 -13.46
CA GLY A 134 15.72 -2.05 -14.77
C GLY A 134 15.56 -0.53 -14.80
N HIS A 135 15.88 0.07 -15.92
CA HIS A 135 15.85 1.52 -16.14
C HIS A 135 14.40 2.04 -16.20
N SER A 136 13.75 2.17 -15.03
CA SER A 136 12.44 2.80 -14.88
C SER A 136 12.51 3.97 -13.92
N HIS A 137 11.74 5.02 -14.18
CA HIS A 137 11.68 6.23 -13.32
C HIS A 137 13.05 6.91 -13.09
N LEU A 138 13.93 6.93 -14.12
CA LEU A 138 15.29 7.53 -14.04
C LEU A 138 15.28 9.01 -13.63
N LEU A 139 14.20 9.75 -13.92
CA LEU A 139 14.03 11.15 -13.47
C LEU A 139 13.95 11.31 -11.95
N GLY A 140 13.54 10.27 -11.21
CA GLY A 140 13.43 10.30 -9.74
C GLY A 140 14.47 9.45 -9.01
N LEU A 141 15.07 8.46 -9.68
CA LEU A 141 15.97 7.48 -9.04
C LEU A 141 17.41 7.52 -9.59
N ASN A 142 17.70 8.37 -10.57
CA ASN A 142 18.99 8.78 -11.13
C ASN A 142 19.92 7.65 -11.65
N SER A 143 19.75 6.39 -11.27
CA SER A 143 20.63 5.28 -11.68
C SER A 143 19.98 3.91 -11.41
N LEU A 144 20.50 2.86 -12.03
CA LEU A 144 20.12 1.49 -11.76
C LEU A 144 20.35 1.11 -10.27
N LYS A 145 21.43 1.62 -9.68
CA LYS A 145 21.73 1.46 -8.26
C LYS A 145 20.64 2.12 -7.40
N GLY A 146 20.17 3.31 -7.74
CA GLY A 146 19.06 3.98 -7.06
C GLY A 146 17.76 3.21 -7.18
N VAL A 147 17.47 2.61 -8.34
CA VAL A 147 16.31 1.72 -8.53
C VAL A 147 16.43 0.49 -7.64
N LEU A 148 17.60 -0.15 -7.59
CA LEU A 148 17.86 -1.30 -6.72
C LEU A 148 17.64 -0.93 -5.24
N GLU A 149 18.23 0.17 -4.77
CA GLU A 149 18.05 0.62 -3.37
C GLU A 149 16.58 0.80 -3.01
N VAL A 150 15.81 1.47 -3.86
CA VAL A 150 14.38 1.72 -3.60
C VAL A 150 13.55 0.44 -3.61
N LYS A 151 13.79 -0.47 -4.58
CA LYS A 151 13.03 -1.74 -4.62
C LYS A 151 13.40 -2.66 -3.46
N SER A 152 14.66 -2.64 -3.03
CA SER A 152 15.14 -3.41 -1.88
C SER A 152 14.54 -2.95 -0.54
N GLU A 153 13.95 -1.76 -0.47
CA GLU A 153 13.21 -1.30 0.71
C GLU A 153 12.07 -2.26 1.12
N LEU A 154 11.52 -3.03 0.17
CA LEU A 154 10.54 -4.06 0.45
C LEU A 154 11.06 -5.12 1.43
N ILE A 155 12.31 -5.53 1.26
CA ILE A 155 12.92 -6.64 2.03
C ILE A 155 12.98 -6.29 3.53
N HIS A 156 13.22 -5.01 3.85
CA HIS A 156 13.34 -4.56 5.23
C HIS A 156 12.03 -4.62 6.06
N ASN A 157 10.89 -4.78 5.40
CA ASN A 157 9.58 -4.80 6.03
C ASN A 157 8.85 -6.15 5.87
N ILE A 158 9.52 -7.16 5.34
CA ILE A 158 9.03 -8.53 5.37
C ILE A 158 9.00 -9.00 6.83
N LYS A 159 7.93 -9.67 7.24
CA LYS A 159 7.80 -10.22 8.59
C LYS A 159 8.96 -11.16 8.94
N ASN A 160 9.25 -11.30 10.22
CA ASN A 160 10.18 -12.32 10.70
C ASN A 160 9.73 -13.69 10.18
N ASN A 161 10.66 -14.48 9.63
CA ASN A 161 10.41 -15.76 8.96
C ASN A 161 9.62 -15.67 7.63
N GLY A 162 9.44 -14.47 7.08
CA GLY A 162 8.87 -14.30 5.74
C GLY A 162 9.88 -14.60 4.63
N THR A 163 9.42 -14.59 3.39
CA THR A 163 10.21 -14.99 2.21
C THR A 163 10.42 -13.79 1.27
N ALA A 164 11.65 -13.59 0.81
CA ALA A 164 11.99 -12.67 -0.28
C ALA A 164 12.22 -13.46 -1.57
N ILE A 165 11.53 -13.09 -2.65
CA ILE A 165 11.74 -13.61 -4.01
C ILE A 165 12.33 -12.48 -4.82
N VAL A 166 13.55 -12.67 -5.32
CA VAL A 166 14.30 -11.64 -6.05
C VAL A 166 14.81 -12.19 -7.38
N PRO A 167 15.02 -11.34 -8.40
CA PRO A 167 15.60 -11.80 -9.66
C PRO A 167 17.01 -12.34 -9.43
N ASN A 168 17.34 -13.41 -10.13
CA ASN A 168 18.71 -13.88 -10.24
C ASN A 168 19.43 -12.93 -11.22
N GLY A 169 20.45 -12.24 -10.73
CA GLY A 169 21.22 -11.24 -11.49
C GLY A 169 22.15 -11.82 -12.55
#